data_69a35967ca68f75c4438e94ef4324fad
#
_entry.id   69a35967ca68f75c4438e94ef4324fad
#
_cell.length_a   1.000
_cell.length_b   1.000
_cell.length_c   1.000
_cell.angle_alpha   90.00
_cell.angle_beta   90.00
_cell.angle_gamma   90.00
#
_symmetry.space_group_name_H-M   'P 1'
#
loop_
_entity.id
_entity.type
_entity.pdbx_description
1 polymer ?
#
loop_
_entity_poly.entity_id
_entity_poly.type
_entity_poly.pdbx_seq_one_letter_code
_entity_poly.pdbx_strand_id
1 'polypeptide(L)'
;MANLPSGVDIYNLIDDLRICSWEAADILIYYAKKLKDFNHDEEIIKNKDKNNPVTIADLEVNDLIIKRIKEKYNDIDWEILSEENVKGSSNICYKDSNWIWVLDPLDGTKDFIQGTGNYAMH
;
A
#
# COMPACT_ATOMS: atom_id res chain seq x y z
N MET A 1 12.93 21.00 13.15
CA MET A 1 12.59 20.19 11.96
C MET A 1 13.44 18.93 11.97
N ALA A 2 12.82 17.78 11.86
CA ALA A 2 13.56 16.54 11.68
C ALA A 2 14.21 16.57 10.29
N ASN A 3 15.51 16.29 10.26
CA ASN A 3 16.22 16.16 8.99
C ASN A 3 15.91 14.80 8.36
N LEU A 4 15.74 14.76 7.04
CA LEU A 4 15.62 13.51 6.32
C LEU A 4 16.85 12.62 6.55
N PRO A 5 16.71 11.30 6.43
CA PRO A 5 17.85 10.41 6.52
C PRO A 5 18.95 10.81 5.52
N SER A 6 20.20 10.58 5.91
CA SER A 6 21.35 10.83 5.04
C SER A 6 21.19 10.06 3.72
N GLY A 7 21.46 10.74 2.61
CA GLY A 7 21.35 10.17 1.27
C GLY A 7 19.97 10.33 0.63
N VAL A 8 19.01 10.95 1.30
CA VAL A 8 17.67 11.22 0.75
C VAL A 8 17.57 12.68 0.30
N ASP A 9 17.33 12.88 -0.99
CA ASP A 9 16.94 14.15 -1.56
C ASP A 9 15.41 14.24 -1.63
N ILE A 10 14.84 15.29 -1.02
CA ILE A 10 13.38 15.42 -0.89
C ILE A 10 12.67 15.55 -2.25
N TYR A 11 13.27 16.23 -3.20
CA TYR A 11 12.64 16.43 -4.51
C TYR A 11 12.60 15.13 -5.30
N ASN A 12 13.70 14.38 -5.28
CA ASN A 12 13.75 13.04 -5.89
C ASN A 12 12.79 12.08 -5.21
N LEU A 13 12.69 12.12 -3.88
CA LEU A 13 11.75 11.29 -3.14
C LEU A 13 10.30 11.59 -3.51
N ILE A 14 9.94 12.87 -3.59
CA ILE A 14 8.58 13.28 -4.01
C ILE A 14 8.26 12.79 -5.42
N ASP A 15 9.20 12.90 -6.35
CA ASP A 15 8.99 12.41 -7.72
C ASP A 15 8.84 10.88 -7.78
N ASP A 16 9.64 10.17 -7.02
CA ASP A 16 9.55 8.71 -6.91
C ASP A 16 8.21 8.26 -6.32
N LEU A 17 7.78 8.93 -5.26
CA LEU A 17 6.48 8.64 -4.64
C LEU A 17 5.31 8.98 -5.58
N ARG A 18 5.43 10.03 -6.37
CA ARG A 18 4.43 10.37 -7.39
C ARG A 18 4.28 9.26 -8.42
N ILE A 19 5.38 8.75 -8.93
CA ILE A 19 5.37 7.64 -9.89
C ILE A 19 4.79 6.38 -9.26
N CYS A 20 5.22 6.03 -8.05
CA CYS A 20 4.68 4.90 -7.29
C CYS A 20 3.17 5.02 -7.06
N SER A 21 2.71 6.23 -6.74
CA SER A 21 1.29 6.49 -6.50
C SER A 21 0.45 6.31 -7.76
N TRP A 22 0.95 6.69 -8.92
CA TRP A 22 0.27 6.43 -10.19
C TRP A 22 0.19 4.94 -10.51
N GLU A 23 1.27 4.21 -10.32
CA GLU A 23 1.27 2.75 -10.51
C GLU A 23 0.31 2.05 -9.54
N ALA A 24 0.30 2.48 -8.27
CA ALA A 24 -0.64 1.97 -7.27
C ALA A 24 -2.10 2.29 -7.62
N ALA A 25 -2.36 3.51 -8.08
CA ALA A 25 -3.69 3.92 -8.52
C ALA A 25 -4.20 3.05 -9.69
N ASP A 26 -3.34 2.74 -10.65
CA ASP A 26 -3.69 1.86 -11.77
C ASP A 26 -4.09 0.46 -11.30
N ILE A 27 -3.38 -0.09 -10.33
CA ILE A 27 -3.72 -1.38 -9.70
C ILE A 27 -5.10 -1.31 -9.03
N LEU A 28 -5.32 -0.30 -8.20
CA LEU A 28 -6.59 -0.14 -7.49
C LEU A 28 -7.76 0.06 -8.46
N ILE A 29 -7.61 0.88 -9.48
CA ILE A 29 -8.63 1.11 -10.50
C ILE A 29 -8.95 -0.19 -11.26
N TYR A 30 -7.94 -0.96 -11.61
CA TYR A 30 -8.11 -2.24 -12.30
C TYR A 30 -8.99 -3.20 -11.48
N TYR A 31 -8.68 -3.37 -10.20
CA TYR A 31 -9.47 -4.25 -9.32
C TYR A 31 -10.83 -3.67 -8.95
N ALA A 32 -10.96 -2.36 -8.84
CA ALA A 32 -12.25 -1.71 -8.64
C ALA A 32 -13.21 -1.99 -9.82
N LYS A 33 -12.70 -1.96 -11.05
CA LYS A 33 -13.47 -2.32 -12.24
C LYS A 33 -13.87 -3.80 -12.22
N LYS A 34 -12.97 -4.67 -11.85
CA LYS A 34 -13.29 -6.11 -11.70
C LYS A 34 -14.39 -6.36 -10.68
N LEU A 35 -14.35 -5.66 -9.55
CA LEU A 35 -15.40 -5.76 -8.53
C LEU A 35 -16.77 -5.33 -9.07
N LYS A 36 -16.84 -4.32 -9.91
CA LYS A 36 -18.10 -3.91 -10.55
C LYS A 36 -18.67 -4.99 -11.46
N ASP A 37 -17.83 -5.70 -12.18
CA ASP A 37 -18.23 -6.77 -13.08
C ASP A 37 -18.76 -8.01 -12.34
N PHE A 38 -18.33 -8.20 -11.09
CA PHE A 38 -18.76 -9.30 -10.21
C PHE A 38 -19.83 -8.89 -9.20
N ASN A 39 -20.48 -7.78 -9.36
CA ASN A 39 -21.24 -7.02 -8.36
C ASN A 39 -22.55 -7.66 -7.87
N HIS A 40 -22.78 -8.95 -8.07
CA HIS A 40 -23.98 -9.60 -7.61
C HIS A 40 -23.76 -10.71 -6.60
N ASP A 41 -22.50 -10.97 -6.21
CA ASP A 41 -22.15 -11.98 -5.22
C ASP A 41 -21.73 -11.31 -3.90
N GLU A 42 -22.69 -11.13 -2.99
CA GLU A 42 -22.43 -10.63 -1.64
C GLU A 42 -21.45 -11.53 -0.86
N GLU A 43 -21.31 -12.80 -1.23
CA GLU A 43 -20.38 -13.74 -0.62
C GLU A 43 -18.92 -13.42 -0.94
N ILE A 44 -18.64 -12.92 -2.13
CA ILE A 44 -17.27 -12.50 -2.53
C ILE A 44 -16.82 -11.30 -1.70
N ILE A 45 -17.75 -10.46 -1.27
CA ILE A 45 -17.49 -9.24 -0.50
C ILE A 45 -17.19 -9.56 0.98
N LYS A 46 -17.75 -10.60 1.53
CA LYS A 46 -17.65 -10.95 2.96
C LYS A 46 -16.39 -11.73 3.32
N ASN A 47 -15.80 -12.45 2.39
CA ASN A 47 -14.62 -13.27 2.62
C ASN A 47 -13.38 -12.62 2.01
N LYS A 48 -12.47 -12.10 2.86
CA LYS A 48 -11.09 -11.79 2.46
C LYS A 48 -10.34 -13.10 2.18
N ASP A 49 -10.80 -13.86 1.21
CA ASP A 49 -10.10 -15.02 0.70
C ASP A 49 -8.94 -14.58 -0.21
N LYS A 50 -7.89 -15.42 -0.31
CA LYS A 50 -6.69 -15.15 -1.13
C LYS A 50 -6.99 -14.83 -2.60
N ASN A 51 -8.15 -15.21 -3.09
CA ASN A 51 -8.63 -14.96 -4.45
C ASN A 51 -9.60 -13.77 -4.54
N ASN A 52 -9.88 -13.08 -3.43
CA ASN A 52 -10.74 -11.92 -3.44
C ASN A 52 -10.00 -10.75 -4.11
N PRO A 53 -10.61 -10.05 -5.10
CA PRO A 53 -9.98 -8.91 -5.76
C PRO A 53 -9.52 -7.81 -4.80
N VAL A 54 -10.20 -7.61 -3.68
CA VAL A 54 -9.79 -6.64 -2.65
C VAL A 54 -8.46 -7.05 -2.01
N THR A 55 -8.35 -8.31 -1.59
CA THR A 55 -7.13 -8.84 -0.99
C THR A 55 -5.97 -8.80 -1.98
N ILE A 56 -6.20 -9.15 -3.23
CA ILE A 56 -5.19 -9.10 -4.28
C ILE A 56 -4.73 -7.65 -4.52
N ALA A 57 -5.66 -6.72 -4.60
CA ALA A 57 -5.34 -5.30 -4.77
C ALA A 57 -4.47 -4.76 -3.62
N ASP A 58 -4.85 -5.05 -2.38
CA ASP A 58 -4.07 -4.70 -1.19
C ASP A 58 -2.64 -5.21 -1.27
N LEU A 59 -2.48 -6.51 -1.56
CA LEU A 59 -1.18 -7.15 -1.62
C LEU A 59 -0.32 -6.65 -2.78
N GLU A 60 -0.90 -6.46 -3.96
CA GLU A 60 -0.15 -5.94 -5.12
C GLU A 60 0.35 -4.52 -4.89
N VAL A 61 -0.48 -3.64 -4.32
CA VAL A 61 -0.05 -2.28 -3.96
C VAL A 61 1.03 -2.32 -2.88
N ASN A 62 0.83 -3.13 -1.85
CA ASN A 62 1.82 -3.32 -0.80
C ASN A 62 3.19 -3.73 -1.36
N ASP A 63 3.20 -4.77 -2.18
CA ASP A 63 4.42 -5.31 -2.75
C ASP A 63 5.09 -4.32 -3.71
N LEU A 64 4.33 -3.60 -4.52
CA LEU A 64 4.83 -2.58 -5.42
C LEU A 64 5.58 -1.49 -4.65
N ILE A 65 4.95 -0.90 -3.64
CA ILE A 65 5.53 0.24 -2.90
C ILE A 65 6.77 -0.20 -2.10
N ILE A 66 6.67 -1.31 -1.39
CA ILE A 66 7.80 -1.84 -0.61
C ILE A 66 8.98 -2.16 -1.52
N LYS A 67 8.73 -2.80 -2.65
CA LYS A 67 9.77 -3.13 -3.63
C LYS A 67 10.46 -1.87 -4.16
N ARG A 68 9.68 -0.86 -4.56
CA ARG A 68 10.23 0.41 -5.08
C ARG A 68 11.08 1.13 -4.05
N ILE A 69 10.61 1.24 -2.81
CA ILE A 69 11.37 1.87 -1.74
C ILE A 69 12.67 1.11 -1.47
N LYS A 70 12.61 -0.22 -1.36
CA LYS A 70 13.79 -1.04 -1.10
C LYS A 70 14.81 -1.02 -2.23
N GLU A 71 14.39 -1.04 -3.47
CA GLU A 71 15.29 -1.02 -4.63
C GLU A 71 15.99 0.32 -4.79
N LYS A 72 15.29 1.42 -4.56
CA LYS A 72 15.82 2.76 -4.80
C LYS A 72 16.55 3.35 -3.60
N TYR A 73 16.18 2.94 -2.39
CA TYR A 73 16.67 3.46 -1.12
C TYR A 73 17.20 2.36 -0.22
N ASN A 74 17.93 1.40 -0.78
CA ASN A 74 18.43 0.22 -0.06
C ASN A 74 19.42 0.54 1.08
N ASP A 75 20.15 1.66 0.98
CA ASP A 75 21.16 2.08 1.95
C ASP A 75 20.63 3.11 2.96
N ILE A 76 19.35 3.41 2.94
CA ILE A 76 18.75 4.43 3.82
C ILE A 76 18.32 3.80 5.14
N ASP A 77 18.64 4.47 6.23
CA ASP A 77 18.28 4.07 7.60
C ASP A 77 16.82 4.49 7.90
N TRP A 78 15.89 3.72 7.40
CA TRP A 78 14.47 3.80 7.73
C TRP A 78 13.83 2.41 7.73
N GLU A 79 12.66 2.33 8.35
CA GLU A 79 11.85 1.13 8.36
C GLU A 79 10.55 1.32 7.59
N ILE A 80 9.97 0.21 7.18
CA ILE A 80 8.67 0.20 6.49
C ILE A 80 7.70 -0.61 7.34
N LEU A 81 6.66 0.05 7.81
CA LEU A 81 5.52 -0.53 8.49
C LEU A 81 4.33 -0.52 7.55
N SER A 82 3.93 -1.69 7.08
CA SER A 82 2.73 -1.82 6.24
C SER A 82 1.62 -2.52 7.01
N GLU A 83 0.38 -2.06 6.83
CA GLU A 83 -0.80 -2.72 7.38
C GLU A 83 -0.85 -4.21 7.02
N GLU A 84 -0.53 -4.54 5.77
CA GLU A 84 -0.56 -5.93 5.29
C GLU A 84 0.55 -6.80 5.92
N ASN A 85 1.70 -6.22 6.22
CA ASN A 85 2.80 -6.94 6.87
C ASN A 85 2.55 -7.16 8.37
N VAL A 86 1.81 -6.27 9.01
CA VAL A 86 1.48 -6.32 10.45
C VAL A 86 0.43 -7.37 10.76
N LYS A 87 -0.54 -7.57 9.88
CA LYS A 87 -1.64 -8.54 10.08
C LYS A 87 -1.19 -9.99 10.31
N GLY A 88 0.01 -10.34 9.88
CA GLY A 88 0.58 -11.69 10.02
C GLY A 88 1.60 -11.86 11.16
N SER A 89 1.94 -10.80 11.89
CA SER A 89 3.03 -10.82 12.85
C SER A 89 2.57 -10.45 14.26
N SER A 90 2.82 -11.37 15.22
CA SER A 90 2.52 -11.16 16.63
C SER A 90 3.58 -10.32 17.37
N ASN A 91 4.73 -10.08 16.78
CA ASN A 91 5.84 -9.34 17.37
C ASN A 91 6.42 -8.35 16.36
N ILE A 92 6.02 -7.08 16.50
CA ILE A 92 6.62 -6.00 15.74
C ILE A 92 7.83 -5.50 16.54
N CYS A 93 9.03 -5.88 16.12
CA CYS A 93 10.25 -5.26 16.60
C CYS A 93 10.54 -4.04 15.75
N TYR A 94 10.36 -2.86 16.31
CA TYR A 94 10.89 -1.65 15.72
C TYR A 94 12.39 -1.62 15.96
N LYS A 95 13.19 -1.49 14.91
CA LYS A 95 14.58 -1.09 15.07
C LYS A 95 14.64 0.36 15.54
N ASP A 96 15.73 0.76 16.15
CA ASP A 96 15.96 2.14 16.61
C ASP A 96 16.20 3.12 15.43
N SER A 97 15.44 3.00 14.35
CA SER A 97 15.53 3.98 13.26
C SER A 97 14.67 5.20 13.56
N ASN A 98 15.21 6.39 13.26
CA ASN A 98 14.52 7.66 13.49
C ASN A 98 13.38 7.92 12.49
N TRP A 99 13.27 7.08 11.44
CA TRP A 99 12.31 7.25 10.36
C TRP A 99 11.60 5.94 10.06
N ILE A 100 10.29 6.02 9.99
CA ILE A 100 9.43 4.88 9.69
C ILE A 100 8.45 5.29 8.59
N TRP A 101 8.41 4.51 7.53
CA TRP A 101 7.31 4.55 6.58
C TRP A 101 6.10 3.86 7.17
N VAL A 102 4.96 4.51 7.12
CA VAL A 102 3.68 3.90 7.47
C VAL A 102 2.86 3.81 6.18
N LEU A 103 2.59 2.58 5.76
CA LEU A 103 1.89 2.30 4.50
C LEU A 103 0.55 1.64 4.78
N ASP A 104 -0.51 2.25 4.27
CA ASP A 104 -1.82 1.62 4.09
C ASP A 104 -2.08 1.48 2.59
N PRO A 105 -1.96 0.26 2.02
CA PRO A 105 -2.12 0.04 0.58
C PRO A 105 -3.51 0.37 0.06
N LEU A 106 -4.53 0.21 0.87
CA LEU A 106 -5.93 0.48 0.53
C LEU A 106 -6.71 0.94 1.77
N ASP A 107 -6.71 2.24 2.01
CA ASP A 107 -7.62 2.87 2.97
C ASP A 107 -9.00 3.07 2.34
N GLY A 108 -10.05 2.84 3.10
CA GLY A 108 -11.42 2.90 2.60
C GLY A 108 -11.88 1.62 1.91
N THR A 109 -11.54 0.47 2.45
CA THR A 109 -11.88 -0.85 1.88
C THR A 109 -13.39 -1.02 1.63
N LYS A 110 -14.24 -0.52 2.52
CA LYS A 110 -15.71 -0.55 2.32
C LYS A 110 -16.13 0.25 1.10
N ASP A 111 -15.58 1.44 0.95
CA ASP A 111 -15.87 2.32 -0.19
C ASP A 111 -15.35 1.73 -1.49
N PHE A 112 -14.20 1.07 -1.44
CA PHE A 112 -13.65 0.34 -2.58
C PHE A 112 -14.61 -0.78 -3.04
N ILE A 113 -15.11 -1.57 -2.10
CA ILE A 113 -16.08 -2.64 -2.37
C ILE A 113 -17.40 -2.08 -2.90
N GLN A 114 -17.90 -1.02 -2.30
CA GLN A 114 -19.17 -0.39 -2.69
C GLN A 114 -19.07 0.43 -3.99
N GLY A 115 -17.86 0.73 -4.44
CA GLY A 115 -17.65 1.48 -5.67
C GLY A 115 -17.96 2.97 -5.56
N THR A 116 -17.87 3.55 -4.35
CA THR A 116 -18.12 4.98 -4.14
C THR A 116 -17.00 5.88 -4.66
N GLY A 117 -15.80 5.33 -4.82
CA GLY A 117 -14.60 6.07 -5.20
C GLY A 117 -13.84 6.72 -4.04
N ASN A 118 -14.33 6.60 -2.80
CA ASN A 118 -13.72 7.19 -1.61
C ASN A 118 -12.67 6.25 -1.00
N TYR A 119 -11.63 5.96 -1.75
CA TYR A 119 -10.53 5.13 -1.29
C TYR A 119 -9.19 5.68 -1.81
N ALA A 120 -8.13 5.39 -1.11
CA ALA A 120 -6.77 5.79 -1.49
C ALA A 120 -5.71 4.89 -0.86
N MET A 121 -4.52 4.92 -1.41
CA MET A 121 -3.30 4.45 -0.75
C MET A 121 -2.76 5.58 0.13
N HIS A 122 -2.34 5.27 1.34
CA HIS A 122 -1.72 6.19 2.31
C HIS A 122 -0.35 5.73 2.75
#